data_d52fd516ecb1bbade6a8dfd30fed8d26
#
_entry.id   d52fd516ecb1bbade6a8dfd30fed8d26
#
_cell.length_a   1.000
_cell.length_b   1.000
_cell.length_c   1.000
_cell.angle_alpha   90.00
_cell.angle_beta   90.00
_cell.angle_gamma   90.00
#
_symmetry.space_group_name_H-M   'P 1'
#
loop_
_entity.id
_entity.type
_entity.pdbx_description
1 polymer ?
#
loop_
_entity_poly.entity_id
_entity_poly.type
_entity_poly.pdbx_seq_one_letter_code
_entity_poly.pdbx_strand_id
1 'polypeptide(L)'
;MMSLLRSVCLAVVCGGLLAACGGSAPNPAAPASAAAGAAGTGGASGPEEKVLNVYNWSDYIEPSVIPQFERETGIKVNYDVFDSNEVLETKLLAGHTNYDVVVPSGPFLERQITVGVYRKLDKALLPNLKNLDPQVQQSAALYDPGNQYAVDYMWITSGPGYNVAKIKERMADAPVNSWRMLYDPAVVGKFKDCGVAILDAPTEVVGTVLLYLGRDPNSQSPEDLQAAEKVLLAIRPYIRYIHSSRYIDDLANGEICLALGWSGDVKQAHDRAHEAGKGVDVAYSIPHEGAIKNLDMLAIPADAPHPHNAHLFIDYLLRMDVAAKNSNFLKYANGDLPDNPQLNPAVRQDPGIYPPADVQAKLVPERAKTPQFTRLLNRTWTRFKTGQ
;
A
#
# COMPACT_ATOMS: atom_id res chain seq x y z
N MET A 1 -10.85 26.13 53.63
CA MET A 1 -12.11 26.85 53.44
C MET A 1 -12.76 26.15 52.25
N MET A 2 -13.63 25.11 52.48
CA MET A 2 -15.10 25.21 52.62
C MET A 2 -15.72 25.82 51.36
N SER A 3 -16.62 25.18 50.58
CA SER A 3 -17.86 24.48 50.89
C SER A 3 -18.34 23.84 49.60
N LEU A 4 -18.70 22.55 49.42
CA LEU A 4 -19.93 21.84 49.77
C LEU A 4 -21.27 22.52 49.30
N LEU A 5 -22.02 21.80 48.40
CA LEU A 5 -23.47 21.50 48.50
C LEU A 5 -23.91 20.84 47.15
N ARG A 6 -24.25 19.53 47.05
CA ARG A 6 -25.51 18.81 47.37
C ARG A 6 -26.63 19.08 46.34
N SER A 7 -26.90 18.07 45.54
CA SER A 7 -28.04 17.12 45.48
C SER A 7 -29.44 17.76 45.29
N VAL A 8 -30.24 17.18 44.34
CA VAL A 8 -31.56 16.62 44.60
C VAL A 8 -32.04 15.78 43.42
N CYS A 9 -32.45 14.55 43.69
CA CYS A 9 -33.26 13.65 42.87
C CYS A 9 -34.71 14.10 42.74
N LEU A 10 -35.38 13.78 41.63
CA LEU A 10 -36.82 13.54 41.69
C LEU A 10 -37.23 12.48 40.68
N ALA A 11 -37.68 11.35 41.20
CA ALA A 11 -38.40 10.30 40.51
C ALA A 11 -39.90 10.59 40.57
N VAL A 12 -40.64 10.37 39.47
CA VAL A 12 -42.08 10.20 39.52
C VAL A 12 -42.50 8.98 38.72
N VAL A 13 -43.08 8.05 39.40
CA VAL A 13 -43.77 6.84 38.97
C VAL A 13 -45.26 7.10 38.96
N CYS A 14 -46.00 6.61 37.95
CA CYS A 14 -47.42 6.20 37.99
C CYS A 14 -47.78 5.78 36.53
N GLY A 15 -48.28 4.64 36.19
CA GLY A 15 -49.11 3.69 36.92
C GLY A 15 -50.47 3.56 36.27
N GLY A 16 -50.78 2.37 35.77
CA GLY A 16 -52.14 1.86 35.66
C GLY A 16 -52.75 1.86 34.25
N LEU A 17 -53.27 0.86 33.73
CA LEU A 17 -54.02 -0.38 33.94
C LEU A 17 -55.05 -0.61 32.83
N LEU A 18 -55.02 -1.81 32.23
CA LEU A 18 -56.15 -2.72 31.86
C LEU A 18 -57.23 -2.27 30.83
N ALA A 19 -57.48 -2.96 29.81
CA ALA A 19 -58.06 -4.24 29.45
C ALA A 19 -59.06 -4.07 28.31
N ALA A 20 -59.14 -4.94 27.34
CA ALA A 20 -60.22 -5.86 27.15
C ALA A 20 -60.20 -6.55 25.80
N CYS A 21 -60.53 -7.79 25.84
CA CYS A 21 -60.66 -8.81 24.81
C CYS A 21 -61.61 -8.45 23.65
N GLY A 22 -61.31 -9.00 22.45
CA GLY A 22 -62.28 -9.14 21.38
C GLY A 22 -61.69 -10.05 20.32
N GLY A 23 -61.99 -11.35 20.38
CA GLY A 23 -61.60 -12.32 19.41
C GLY A 23 -62.54 -12.29 18.18
N SER A 24 -62.02 -12.60 17.01
CA SER A 24 -62.79 -13.18 15.91
C SER A 24 -61.84 -13.96 14.98
N ALA A 25 -62.33 -15.10 14.52
CA ALA A 25 -61.72 -16.22 13.87
C ALA A 25 -61.32 -15.97 12.39
N PRO A 26 -60.59 -16.93 11.75
CA PRO A 26 -59.78 -16.70 10.57
C PRO A 26 -60.60 -16.81 9.27
N ASN A 27 -60.18 -16.08 8.25
CA ASN A 27 -60.66 -16.23 6.90
C ASN A 27 -59.51 -16.59 5.92
N PRO A 28 -59.80 -17.34 4.86
CA PRO A 28 -58.81 -18.21 4.20
C PRO A 28 -57.92 -17.50 3.20
N ALA A 29 -56.77 -18.18 2.94
CA ALA A 29 -55.71 -17.80 2.04
C ALA A 29 -56.16 -17.54 0.61
N ALA A 30 -55.71 -16.40 0.05
CA ALA A 30 -55.64 -16.16 -1.38
C ALA A 30 -54.21 -16.49 -1.89
N PRO A 31 -54.03 -16.95 -3.14
CA PRO A 31 -52.77 -17.48 -3.61
C PRO A 31 -51.73 -16.38 -3.84
N ALA A 32 -50.51 -16.68 -3.42
CA ALA A 32 -49.32 -15.85 -3.67
C ALA A 32 -49.09 -15.74 -5.18
N SER A 33 -49.25 -14.54 -5.70
CA SER A 33 -48.74 -14.17 -7.03
C SER A 33 -47.26 -14.07 -6.96
N ALA A 34 -46.53 -14.92 -7.70
CA ALA A 34 -45.12 -14.86 -7.89
C ALA A 34 -44.80 -13.56 -8.64
N ALA A 35 -44.27 -12.58 -7.90
CA ALA A 35 -43.63 -11.41 -8.48
C ALA A 35 -42.31 -11.89 -9.11
N ALA A 36 -42.32 -12.02 -10.44
CA ALA A 36 -41.12 -12.15 -11.23
C ALA A 36 -40.19 -10.99 -10.90
N GLY A 37 -38.96 -11.34 -10.46
CA GLY A 37 -37.93 -10.38 -10.24
C GLY A 37 -37.67 -9.56 -11.50
N ALA A 38 -37.95 -8.28 -11.43
CA ALA A 38 -37.51 -7.35 -12.45
C ALA A 38 -35.97 -7.33 -12.44
N ALA A 39 -35.41 -7.99 -13.46
CA ALA A 39 -34.00 -7.72 -13.83
C ALA A 39 -33.89 -6.22 -14.04
N GLY A 40 -33.09 -5.58 -13.23
CA GLY A 40 -32.77 -4.17 -13.35
C GLY A 40 -32.22 -3.91 -14.74
N THR A 41 -33.03 -3.32 -15.59
CA THR A 41 -32.59 -2.72 -16.84
C THR A 41 -31.57 -1.64 -16.45
N GLY A 42 -30.31 -1.87 -16.83
CA GLY A 42 -29.29 -0.84 -16.77
C GLY A 42 -29.77 0.39 -17.51
N GLY A 43 -30.22 1.37 -16.76
CA GLY A 43 -30.53 2.68 -17.29
C GLY A 43 -29.24 3.19 -17.93
N ALA A 44 -29.30 3.61 -19.19
CA ALA A 44 -28.25 4.40 -19.80
C ALA A 44 -28.08 5.65 -18.93
N SER A 45 -27.09 5.64 -18.03
CA SER A 45 -26.68 6.81 -17.30
C SER A 45 -26.24 7.84 -18.33
N GLY A 46 -26.72 9.07 -18.21
CA GLY A 46 -26.18 10.19 -18.96
C GLY A 46 -24.66 10.28 -18.78
N PRO A 47 -23.97 11.17 -19.51
CA PRO A 47 -22.53 11.33 -19.37
C PRO A 47 -22.20 11.56 -17.89
N GLU A 48 -21.19 10.82 -17.39
CA GLU A 48 -20.70 10.98 -16.03
C GLU A 48 -20.27 12.43 -15.78
N GLU A 49 -20.41 12.87 -14.52
CA GLU A 49 -19.88 14.14 -14.08
C GLU A 49 -18.36 14.19 -14.36
N LYS A 50 -17.85 15.35 -14.78
CA LYS A 50 -16.44 15.52 -15.13
C LYS A 50 -15.57 15.67 -13.87
N VAL A 51 -15.64 14.66 -12.99
CA VAL A 51 -14.89 14.55 -11.75
C VAL A 51 -14.30 13.15 -11.65
N LEU A 52 -13.15 13.04 -11.02
CA LEU A 52 -12.47 11.78 -10.68
C LEU A 52 -11.87 11.90 -9.29
N ASN A 53 -12.18 10.94 -8.42
CA ASN A 53 -11.65 10.88 -7.08
C ASN A 53 -10.61 9.75 -7.00
N VAL A 54 -9.35 10.11 -6.78
CA VAL A 54 -8.22 9.18 -6.73
C VAL A 54 -7.70 9.09 -5.30
N TYR A 55 -7.43 7.88 -4.82
CA TYR A 55 -6.79 7.63 -3.54
C TYR A 55 -5.54 6.79 -3.76
N ASN A 56 -4.39 7.41 -3.63
CA ASN A 56 -3.09 6.83 -3.94
C ASN A 56 -2.12 6.97 -2.76
N TRP A 57 -0.94 6.39 -2.87
CA TRP A 57 0.14 6.56 -1.91
C TRP A 57 0.67 8.00 -1.91
N SER A 58 1.22 8.42 -0.78
CA SER A 58 1.97 9.68 -0.69
C SER A 58 3.18 9.65 -1.62
N ASP A 59 3.51 10.80 -2.23
CA ASP A 59 4.68 10.94 -3.12
C ASP A 59 4.73 9.93 -4.29
N TYR A 60 3.57 9.55 -4.88
CA TYR A 60 3.48 8.40 -5.79
C TYR A 60 2.88 8.72 -7.16
N ILE A 61 2.98 9.96 -7.61
CA ILE A 61 2.66 10.41 -8.98
C ILE A 61 3.52 11.63 -9.34
N GLU A 62 3.97 11.73 -10.59
CA GLU A 62 4.70 12.91 -11.06
C GLU A 62 3.74 14.13 -11.09
N PRO A 63 4.12 15.30 -10.52
CA PRO A 63 3.20 16.41 -10.28
C PRO A 63 2.50 16.97 -11.50
N SER A 64 3.06 16.84 -12.71
CA SER A 64 2.45 17.38 -13.94
C SER A 64 1.45 16.41 -14.59
N VAL A 65 1.39 15.15 -14.17
CA VAL A 65 0.54 14.08 -14.76
C VAL A 65 -0.94 14.42 -14.58
N ILE A 66 -1.35 14.77 -13.37
CA ILE A 66 -2.75 15.14 -13.09
C ILE A 66 -3.17 16.39 -13.87
N PRO A 67 -2.44 17.53 -13.80
CA PRO A 67 -2.79 18.71 -14.60
C PRO A 67 -2.82 18.45 -16.12
N GLN A 68 -2.00 17.53 -16.61
CA GLN A 68 -2.03 17.15 -18.02
C GLN A 68 -3.30 16.35 -18.35
N PHE A 69 -3.68 15.36 -17.54
CA PHE A 69 -4.94 14.62 -17.70
C PHE A 69 -6.15 15.55 -17.68
N GLU A 70 -6.21 16.49 -16.72
CA GLU A 70 -7.30 17.46 -16.61
C GLU A 70 -7.43 18.33 -17.87
N ARG A 71 -6.30 18.77 -18.45
CA ARG A 71 -6.30 19.56 -19.70
C ARG A 71 -6.76 18.75 -20.90
N GLU A 72 -6.36 17.48 -20.99
CA GLU A 72 -6.68 16.63 -22.14
C GLU A 72 -8.14 16.17 -22.14
N THR A 73 -8.71 15.92 -20.94
CA THR A 73 -10.05 15.32 -20.81
C THR A 73 -11.12 16.29 -20.34
N GLY A 74 -10.74 17.37 -19.68
CA GLY A 74 -11.64 18.27 -18.98
C GLY A 74 -12.23 17.68 -17.71
N ILE A 75 -11.70 16.53 -17.22
CA ILE A 75 -12.11 15.86 -15.98
C ILE A 75 -11.28 16.43 -14.84
N LYS A 76 -11.93 16.95 -13.79
CA LYS A 76 -11.27 17.45 -12.58
C LYS A 76 -10.89 16.31 -11.66
N VAL A 77 -9.64 16.25 -11.21
CA VAL A 77 -9.13 15.20 -10.31
C VAL A 77 -9.05 15.71 -8.88
N ASN A 78 -9.75 15.03 -7.98
CA ASN A 78 -9.54 15.15 -6.54
C ASN A 78 -8.58 14.03 -6.13
N TYR A 79 -7.44 14.39 -5.56
CA TYR A 79 -6.37 13.45 -5.27
C TYR A 79 -6.07 13.44 -3.79
N ASP A 80 -6.40 12.33 -3.13
CA ASP A 80 -6.13 12.07 -1.73
C ASP A 80 -5.02 11.04 -1.58
N VAL A 81 -4.33 11.04 -0.44
CA VAL A 81 -3.20 10.16 -0.20
C VAL A 81 -3.37 9.32 1.07
N PHE A 82 -2.69 8.16 1.10
CA PHE A 82 -2.57 7.28 2.26
C PHE A 82 -1.13 6.79 2.41
N ASP A 83 -0.81 6.25 3.60
CA ASP A 83 0.54 5.81 3.97
C ASP A 83 0.64 4.30 4.22
N SER A 84 -0.48 3.57 4.23
CA SER A 84 -0.47 2.12 4.42
C SER A 84 -1.67 1.44 3.77
N ASN A 85 -1.47 0.20 3.32
CA ASN A 85 -2.55 -0.64 2.81
C ASN A 85 -3.65 -0.89 3.84
N GLU A 86 -3.32 -0.93 5.14
CA GLU A 86 -4.29 -1.13 6.22
C GLU A 86 -5.26 0.05 6.35
N VAL A 87 -4.78 1.28 6.13
CA VAL A 87 -5.61 2.48 6.07
C VAL A 87 -6.54 2.44 4.86
N LEU A 88 -5.99 2.13 3.67
CA LEU A 88 -6.78 1.94 2.46
C LEU A 88 -7.85 0.86 2.64
N GLU A 89 -7.46 -0.32 3.14
CA GLU A 89 -8.38 -1.45 3.35
C GLU A 89 -9.51 -1.11 4.32
N THR A 90 -9.18 -0.48 5.44
CA THR A 90 -10.19 -0.07 6.43
C THR A 90 -11.24 0.84 5.80
N LYS A 91 -10.80 1.77 4.95
CA LYS A 91 -11.70 2.69 4.25
C LYS A 91 -12.55 1.96 3.21
N LEU A 92 -11.95 1.08 2.40
CA LEU A 92 -12.66 0.32 1.35
C LEU A 92 -13.67 -0.66 1.94
N LEU A 93 -13.33 -1.36 3.03
CA LEU A 93 -14.25 -2.30 3.69
C LEU A 93 -15.42 -1.60 4.39
N ALA A 94 -15.27 -0.34 4.78
CA ALA A 94 -16.39 0.46 5.28
C ALA A 94 -17.41 0.82 4.19
N GLY A 95 -17.01 0.78 2.92
CA GLY A 95 -17.85 1.12 1.76
C GLY A 95 -18.17 2.63 1.66
N HIS A 96 -18.83 3.01 0.57
CA HIS A 96 -19.23 4.39 0.27
C HIS A 96 -18.08 5.40 0.36
N THR A 97 -16.93 5.01 -0.18
CA THR A 97 -15.71 5.81 -0.10
C THR A 97 -15.71 7.01 -1.03
N ASN A 98 -16.55 6.98 -2.06
CA ASN A 98 -16.59 7.93 -3.18
C ASN A 98 -15.29 7.98 -3.99
N TYR A 99 -14.37 7.05 -3.84
CA TYR A 99 -13.19 6.97 -4.71
C TYR A 99 -13.52 6.22 -5.99
N ASP A 100 -12.90 6.67 -7.08
CA ASP A 100 -13.02 6.09 -8.41
C ASP A 100 -11.84 5.20 -8.76
N VAL A 101 -10.63 5.63 -8.36
CA VAL A 101 -9.40 4.86 -8.54
C VAL A 101 -8.66 4.77 -7.21
N VAL A 102 -8.22 3.56 -6.88
CA VAL A 102 -7.40 3.27 -5.70
C VAL A 102 -6.20 2.42 -6.09
N VAL A 103 -5.14 2.43 -5.25
CA VAL A 103 -3.87 1.78 -5.58
C VAL A 103 -3.44 0.82 -4.45
N PRO A 104 -4.11 -0.33 -4.31
CA PRO A 104 -3.69 -1.36 -3.35
C PRO A 104 -2.45 -2.10 -3.82
N SER A 105 -1.63 -2.59 -2.87
CA SER A 105 -0.61 -3.57 -3.19
C SER A 105 -1.22 -4.96 -3.41
N GLY A 106 -0.53 -5.79 -4.21
CA GLY A 106 -1.04 -7.08 -4.68
C GLY A 106 -1.64 -7.98 -3.60
N PRO A 107 -0.99 -8.23 -2.44
CA PRO A 107 -1.56 -9.08 -1.38
C PRO A 107 -2.86 -8.56 -0.79
N PHE A 108 -3.03 -7.25 -0.74
CA PHE A 108 -4.26 -6.61 -0.29
C PHE A 108 -5.35 -6.69 -1.35
N LEU A 109 -4.99 -6.43 -2.62
CA LEU A 109 -5.88 -6.61 -3.76
C LEU A 109 -6.45 -8.05 -3.79
N GLU A 110 -5.57 -9.07 -3.67
CA GLU A 110 -5.94 -10.50 -3.69
C GLU A 110 -7.08 -10.81 -2.71
N ARG A 111 -6.97 -10.38 -1.46
CA ARG A 111 -8.01 -10.64 -0.46
C ARG A 111 -9.24 -9.75 -0.61
N GLN A 112 -9.09 -8.53 -1.06
CA GLN A 112 -10.17 -7.57 -1.25
C GLN A 112 -11.06 -7.95 -2.44
N ILE A 113 -10.50 -8.55 -3.50
CA ILE A 113 -11.28 -9.13 -4.61
C ILE A 113 -12.24 -10.19 -4.07
N THR A 114 -11.80 -11.05 -3.14
CA THR A 114 -12.63 -12.15 -2.62
C THR A 114 -13.87 -11.69 -1.86
N VAL A 115 -13.86 -10.48 -1.34
CA VAL A 115 -14.99 -9.87 -0.62
C VAL A 115 -15.73 -8.80 -1.43
N GLY A 116 -15.43 -8.72 -2.74
CA GLY A 116 -16.21 -7.91 -3.69
C GLY A 116 -15.96 -6.40 -3.60
N VAL A 117 -14.81 -5.98 -3.10
CA VAL A 117 -14.44 -4.54 -2.98
C VAL A 117 -14.30 -3.87 -4.34
N TYR A 118 -13.89 -4.61 -5.37
CA TYR A 118 -13.58 -4.07 -6.69
C TYR A 118 -14.54 -4.50 -7.76
N ARG A 119 -14.72 -3.67 -8.77
CA ARG A 119 -15.39 -4.03 -10.01
C ARG A 119 -14.41 -4.58 -11.02
N LYS A 120 -14.88 -5.43 -11.93
CA LYS A 120 -14.06 -5.86 -13.06
C LYS A 120 -13.80 -4.69 -14.00
N LEU A 121 -12.57 -4.63 -14.52
CA LEU A 121 -12.21 -3.67 -15.54
C LEU A 121 -12.86 -4.01 -16.89
N ASP A 122 -13.39 -3.01 -17.57
CA ASP A 122 -13.74 -3.11 -18.97
C ASP A 122 -12.49 -2.90 -19.83
N LYS A 123 -11.87 -4.00 -20.24
CA LYS A 123 -10.63 -3.97 -21.04
C LYS A 123 -10.80 -3.30 -22.41
N ALA A 124 -12.01 -3.16 -22.91
CA ALA A 124 -12.27 -2.43 -24.16
C ALA A 124 -12.01 -0.91 -23.99
N LEU A 125 -12.11 -0.41 -22.77
CA LEU A 125 -11.81 0.99 -22.41
C LEU A 125 -10.32 1.22 -22.08
N LEU A 126 -9.47 0.19 -22.18
CA LEU A 126 -8.05 0.24 -21.82
C LEU A 126 -7.15 -0.17 -23.00
N PRO A 127 -7.18 0.56 -24.14
CA PRO A 127 -6.38 0.22 -25.31
C PRO A 127 -4.86 0.23 -25.06
N ASN A 128 -4.40 0.93 -24.00
CA ASN A 128 -2.98 0.99 -23.64
C ASN A 128 -2.50 -0.21 -22.80
N LEU A 129 -3.37 -1.17 -22.42
CA LEU A 129 -2.94 -2.46 -21.84
C LEU A 129 -1.87 -3.19 -22.66
N LYS A 130 -1.83 -2.97 -23.96
CA LYS A 130 -0.81 -3.52 -24.87
C LYS A 130 0.61 -3.06 -24.59
N ASN A 131 0.77 -1.98 -23.83
CA ASN A 131 2.08 -1.44 -23.44
C ASN A 131 2.69 -2.16 -22.23
N LEU A 132 1.90 -2.96 -21.50
CA LEU A 132 2.38 -3.70 -20.35
C LEU A 132 3.20 -4.94 -20.73
N ASP A 133 4.33 -5.12 -20.04
CA ASP A 133 5.18 -6.30 -20.16
C ASP A 133 4.39 -7.57 -19.77
N PRO A 134 4.35 -8.59 -20.62
CA PRO A 134 3.72 -9.87 -20.30
C PRO A 134 4.24 -10.51 -19.00
N GLN A 135 5.51 -10.33 -18.64
CA GLN A 135 6.06 -10.87 -17.39
C GLN A 135 5.51 -10.15 -16.16
N VAL A 136 5.29 -8.84 -16.25
CA VAL A 136 4.65 -8.07 -15.19
C VAL A 136 3.17 -8.46 -15.08
N GLN A 137 2.48 -8.62 -16.21
CA GLN A 137 1.09 -9.10 -16.21
C GLN A 137 0.97 -10.51 -15.62
N GLN A 138 1.93 -11.40 -15.87
CA GLN A 138 1.97 -12.72 -15.24
C GLN A 138 2.20 -12.62 -13.73
N SER A 139 3.04 -11.70 -13.28
CA SER A 139 3.24 -11.44 -11.86
C SER A 139 1.98 -10.87 -11.19
N ALA A 140 1.28 -9.96 -11.85
CA ALA A 140 -0.01 -9.41 -11.38
C ALA A 140 -1.09 -10.48 -11.27
N ALA A 141 -1.09 -11.47 -12.18
CA ALA A 141 -2.04 -12.59 -12.15
C ALA A 141 -1.89 -13.50 -10.91
N LEU A 142 -0.82 -13.38 -10.13
CA LEU A 142 -0.69 -14.03 -8.83
C LEU A 142 -1.73 -13.52 -7.82
N TYR A 143 -2.13 -12.25 -7.95
CA TYR A 143 -3.06 -11.55 -7.07
C TYR A 143 -4.46 -11.41 -7.66
N ASP A 144 -4.53 -11.28 -8.98
CA ASP A 144 -5.77 -11.13 -9.76
C ASP A 144 -5.78 -12.13 -10.94
N PRO A 145 -6.18 -13.39 -10.75
CA PRO A 145 -6.19 -14.40 -11.80
C PRO A 145 -6.92 -13.92 -13.05
N GLY A 146 -6.16 -13.81 -14.16
CA GLY A 146 -6.67 -13.29 -15.43
C GLY A 146 -6.66 -11.76 -15.53
N ASN A 147 -6.09 -11.04 -14.58
CA ASN A 147 -5.98 -9.59 -14.55
C ASN A 147 -7.34 -8.93 -14.84
N GLN A 148 -8.35 -9.28 -14.06
CA GLN A 148 -9.75 -8.88 -14.33
C GLN A 148 -10.13 -7.60 -13.57
N TYR A 149 -9.50 -7.30 -12.42
CA TYR A 149 -9.90 -6.25 -11.50
C TYR A 149 -8.91 -5.11 -11.43
N ALA A 150 -7.65 -5.37 -11.79
CA ALA A 150 -6.59 -4.38 -11.64
C ALA A 150 -5.54 -4.48 -12.76
N VAL A 151 -4.74 -3.43 -12.89
CA VAL A 151 -3.56 -3.39 -13.74
C VAL A 151 -2.35 -2.90 -12.92
N ASP A 152 -1.15 -3.37 -13.28
CA ASP A 152 0.08 -2.88 -12.63
C ASP A 152 0.27 -1.39 -12.84
N TYR A 153 0.65 -0.69 -11.77
CA TYR A 153 1.04 0.72 -11.81
C TYR A 153 2.54 0.85 -11.63
N MET A 154 3.05 0.31 -10.55
CA MET A 154 4.47 0.28 -10.22
C MET A 154 4.80 -1.02 -9.50
N TRP A 155 6.06 -1.47 -9.60
CA TRP A 155 6.55 -2.53 -8.74
C TRP A 155 7.75 -2.07 -7.93
N ILE A 156 7.88 -2.61 -6.73
CA ILE A 156 8.79 -2.14 -5.70
C ILE A 156 9.58 -3.30 -5.10
N THR A 157 10.73 -2.96 -4.54
CA THR A 157 11.46 -3.86 -3.63
C THR A 157 11.73 -3.16 -2.31
N SER A 158 11.79 -3.95 -1.21
CA SER A 158 12.15 -3.43 0.12
C SER A 158 13.61 -3.66 0.39
N GLY A 159 14.27 -2.69 1.01
CA GLY A 159 15.68 -2.82 1.36
C GLY A 159 16.19 -1.70 2.28
N PRO A 160 17.45 -1.78 2.71
CA PRO A 160 18.09 -0.71 3.43
C PRO A 160 18.28 0.53 2.56
N GLY A 161 17.76 1.67 3.02
CA GLY A 161 18.10 3.01 2.56
C GLY A 161 19.02 3.67 3.58
N TYR A 162 20.15 4.26 3.15
CA TYR A 162 21.12 4.73 4.11
C TYR A 162 21.91 5.94 3.63
N ASN A 163 22.33 6.79 4.59
CA ASN A 163 23.29 7.88 4.37
C ASN A 163 24.69 7.31 4.34
N VAL A 164 25.33 7.34 3.17
CA VAL A 164 26.63 6.69 2.89
C VAL A 164 27.71 7.17 3.84
N ALA A 165 27.84 8.49 4.04
CA ALA A 165 28.86 9.07 4.88
C ALA A 165 28.68 8.72 6.36
N LYS A 166 27.46 8.84 6.88
CA LYS A 166 27.12 8.56 8.30
C LYS A 166 27.28 7.09 8.66
N ILE A 167 26.94 6.19 7.73
CA ILE A 167 27.15 4.75 7.92
C ILE A 167 28.64 4.44 7.96
N LYS A 168 29.40 4.92 6.97
CA LYS A 168 30.85 4.68 6.88
C LYS A 168 31.63 5.23 8.08
N GLU A 169 31.22 6.38 8.60
CA GLU A 169 31.81 7.00 9.80
C GLU A 169 31.68 6.08 11.02
N ARG A 170 30.57 5.38 11.19
CA ARG A 170 30.28 4.53 12.36
C ARG A 170 30.71 3.08 12.18
N MET A 171 30.72 2.61 10.94
CA MET A 171 31.10 1.24 10.58
C MET A 171 31.59 1.22 9.13
N ALA A 172 32.92 1.30 8.94
CA ALA A 172 33.53 1.37 7.61
C ALA A 172 33.25 0.13 6.75
N ASP A 173 33.07 -1.03 7.36
CA ASP A 173 32.76 -2.33 6.79
C ASP A 173 31.28 -2.74 6.99
N ALA A 174 30.38 -1.76 7.09
CA ALA A 174 28.96 -2.03 7.27
C ALA A 174 28.42 -2.95 6.17
N PRO A 175 27.62 -3.99 6.54
CA PRO A 175 27.07 -4.95 5.57
C PRO A 175 25.89 -4.36 4.81
N VAL A 176 26.12 -3.31 4.00
CA VAL A 176 25.09 -2.52 3.33
C VAL A 176 24.20 -3.31 2.36
N ASN A 177 24.68 -4.47 1.89
CA ASN A 177 23.95 -5.37 1.00
C ASN A 177 23.34 -6.59 1.74
N SER A 178 23.06 -6.46 3.03
CA SER A 178 22.51 -7.54 3.87
C SER A 178 21.46 -7.00 4.84
N TRP A 179 20.47 -7.81 5.14
CA TRP A 179 19.47 -7.54 6.19
C TRP A 179 20.09 -7.38 7.58
N ARG A 180 21.35 -7.81 7.78
CA ARG A 180 22.12 -7.56 9.01
C ARG A 180 22.22 -6.07 9.36
N MET A 181 22.20 -5.19 8.37
CA MET A 181 22.16 -3.73 8.59
C MET A 181 21.06 -3.31 9.56
N LEU A 182 19.91 -3.92 9.45
CA LEU A 182 18.70 -3.56 10.20
C LEU A 182 18.40 -4.53 11.34
N TYR A 183 18.70 -5.83 11.17
CA TYR A 183 18.17 -6.89 12.04
C TYR A 183 19.22 -7.54 12.96
N ASP A 184 20.51 -7.24 12.79
CA ASP A 184 21.56 -7.63 13.73
C ASP A 184 21.73 -6.52 14.79
N PRO A 185 21.40 -6.77 16.09
CA PRO A 185 21.53 -5.75 17.15
C PRO A 185 22.94 -5.18 17.30
N ALA A 186 23.98 -5.99 16.99
CA ALA A 186 25.38 -5.56 17.06
C ALA A 186 25.76 -4.57 15.92
N VAL A 187 25.00 -4.62 14.80
CA VAL A 187 25.18 -3.75 13.66
C VAL A 187 24.29 -2.51 13.79
N VAL A 188 22.97 -2.68 13.87
CA VAL A 188 22.01 -1.57 13.92
C VAL A 188 22.22 -0.67 15.13
N GLY A 189 22.69 -1.23 16.23
CA GLY A 189 23.01 -0.48 17.46
C GLY A 189 24.07 0.61 17.26
N LYS A 190 24.97 0.44 16.29
CA LYS A 190 26.00 1.44 15.93
C LYS A 190 25.40 2.69 15.26
N PHE A 191 24.18 2.60 14.75
CA PHE A 191 23.50 3.67 14.02
C PHE A 191 22.39 4.36 14.83
N LYS A 192 22.22 3.97 16.11
CA LYS A 192 21.19 4.52 16.99
C LYS A 192 21.25 6.05 17.12
N ASP A 193 22.44 6.60 17.27
CA ASP A 193 22.66 8.04 17.47
C ASP A 193 22.27 8.86 16.25
N CYS A 194 22.60 8.37 15.05
CA CYS A 194 22.23 9.05 13.80
C CYS A 194 20.81 8.76 13.33
N GLY A 195 20.14 7.78 13.93
CA GLY A 195 18.71 7.50 13.72
C GLY A 195 18.42 6.40 12.71
N VAL A 196 17.57 5.47 13.16
CA VAL A 196 17.10 4.34 12.36
C VAL A 196 15.56 4.36 12.30
N ALA A 197 15.01 4.19 11.11
CA ALA A 197 13.57 4.12 10.86
C ALA A 197 13.15 2.75 10.29
N ILE A 198 11.94 2.33 10.61
CA ILE A 198 11.31 1.12 10.06
C ILE A 198 9.95 1.51 9.49
N LEU A 199 9.56 0.88 8.38
CA LEU A 199 8.23 1.01 7.79
C LEU A 199 7.13 0.57 8.78
N ASP A 200 5.99 1.25 8.80
CA ASP A 200 4.78 0.78 9.48
C ASP A 200 3.97 -0.14 8.53
N ALA A 201 4.58 -1.27 8.16
CA ALA A 201 4.06 -2.26 7.23
C ALA A 201 4.31 -3.67 7.81
N PRO A 202 3.46 -4.16 8.73
CA PRO A 202 3.73 -5.34 9.53
C PRO A 202 3.99 -6.61 8.71
N THR A 203 3.23 -6.85 7.65
CA THR A 203 3.39 -8.06 6.82
C THR A 203 4.75 -8.06 6.13
N GLU A 204 5.10 -6.96 5.51
CA GLU A 204 6.35 -6.79 4.77
C GLU A 204 7.57 -6.82 5.70
N VAL A 205 7.52 -6.08 6.81
CA VAL A 205 8.63 -6.06 7.79
C VAL A 205 8.89 -7.43 8.36
N VAL A 206 7.86 -8.19 8.75
CA VAL A 206 8.03 -9.58 9.21
C VAL A 206 8.59 -10.46 8.10
N GLY A 207 8.15 -10.30 6.86
CA GLY A 207 8.70 -11.01 5.70
C GLY A 207 10.19 -10.74 5.51
N THR A 208 10.64 -9.50 5.63
CA THR A 208 12.07 -9.15 5.52
C THR A 208 12.91 -9.70 6.69
N VAL A 209 12.34 -9.77 7.91
CA VAL A 209 12.98 -10.46 9.05
C VAL A 209 13.11 -11.96 8.80
N LEU A 210 12.11 -12.58 8.20
CA LEU A 210 12.17 -14.01 7.85
C LEU A 210 13.24 -14.29 6.79
N LEU A 211 13.40 -13.42 5.79
CA LEU A 211 14.53 -13.47 4.85
C LEU A 211 15.88 -13.40 5.58
N TYR A 212 16.04 -12.47 6.53
CA TYR A 212 17.22 -12.38 7.39
C TYR A 212 17.50 -13.67 8.13
N LEU A 213 16.46 -14.38 8.59
CA LEU A 213 16.56 -15.65 9.29
C LEU A 213 16.74 -16.86 8.35
N GLY A 214 16.78 -16.67 7.03
CA GLY A 214 16.83 -17.74 6.03
C GLY A 214 15.56 -18.59 5.98
N ARG A 215 14.40 -17.97 6.28
CA ARG A 215 13.07 -18.61 6.27
C ARG A 215 12.22 -18.09 5.13
N ASP A 216 11.12 -18.80 4.85
CA ASP A 216 10.13 -18.35 3.88
C ASP A 216 9.47 -17.04 4.33
N PRO A 217 9.62 -15.92 3.59
CA PRO A 217 9.02 -14.62 3.94
C PRO A 217 7.49 -14.65 3.93
N ASN A 218 6.89 -15.64 3.26
CA ASN A 218 5.45 -15.82 3.21
C ASN A 218 4.91 -16.79 4.28
N SER A 219 5.78 -17.31 5.14
CA SER A 219 5.36 -18.22 6.21
C SER A 219 4.23 -17.64 7.06
N GLN A 220 3.29 -18.51 7.42
CA GLN A 220 2.20 -18.23 8.34
C GLN A 220 2.28 -19.13 9.59
N SER A 221 3.47 -19.68 9.85
CA SER A 221 3.74 -20.48 11.05
C SER A 221 3.86 -19.57 12.28
N PRO A 222 3.18 -19.89 13.40
CA PRO A 222 3.37 -19.19 14.67
C PRO A 222 4.82 -19.20 15.16
N GLU A 223 5.59 -20.27 14.88
CA GLU A 223 7.00 -20.41 15.25
C GLU A 223 7.86 -19.40 14.48
N ASP A 224 7.61 -19.22 13.19
CA ASP A 224 8.31 -18.24 12.36
C ASP A 224 7.98 -16.81 12.80
N LEU A 225 6.71 -16.53 13.09
CA LEU A 225 6.30 -15.24 13.62
C LEU A 225 6.96 -14.95 14.98
N GLN A 226 7.05 -15.94 15.86
CA GLN A 226 7.74 -15.80 17.15
C GLN A 226 9.25 -15.54 16.97
N ALA A 227 9.88 -16.22 16.00
CA ALA A 227 11.29 -15.98 15.67
C ALA A 227 11.51 -14.55 15.15
N ALA A 228 10.63 -14.08 14.27
CA ALA A 228 10.67 -12.71 13.78
C ALA A 228 10.43 -11.68 14.91
N GLU A 229 9.47 -11.95 15.80
CA GLU A 229 9.22 -11.10 16.98
C GLU A 229 10.46 -10.92 17.87
N LYS A 230 11.19 -11.99 18.12
CA LYS A 230 12.43 -11.92 18.91
C LYS A 230 13.45 -10.97 18.27
N VAL A 231 13.62 -11.03 16.95
CA VAL A 231 14.52 -10.12 16.22
C VAL A 231 14.03 -8.68 16.34
N LEU A 232 12.74 -8.44 16.06
CA LEU A 232 12.13 -7.12 16.13
C LEU A 232 12.29 -6.49 17.53
N LEU A 233 11.99 -7.23 18.59
CA LEU A 233 12.14 -6.75 19.96
C LEU A 233 13.61 -6.48 20.32
N ALA A 234 14.54 -7.29 19.82
CA ALA A 234 15.98 -7.09 20.05
C ALA A 234 16.51 -5.81 19.42
N ILE A 235 15.99 -5.41 18.27
CA ILE A 235 16.39 -4.15 17.59
C ILE A 235 15.60 -2.93 18.04
N ARG A 236 14.41 -3.11 18.67
CA ARG A 236 13.51 -2.02 19.05
C ARG A 236 14.19 -0.85 19.80
N PRO A 237 15.15 -1.10 20.74
CA PRO A 237 15.83 -0.02 21.46
C PRO A 237 16.68 0.91 20.57
N TYR A 238 16.96 0.53 19.34
CA TYR A 238 17.78 1.27 18.38
C TYR A 238 16.93 2.02 17.34
N ILE A 239 15.62 1.73 17.27
CA ILE A 239 14.71 2.32 16.29
C ILE A 239 14.20 3.66 16.82
N ARG A 240 14.42 4.72 16.06
CA ARG A 240 13.97 6.09 16.39
C ARG A 240 12.47 6.21 16.22
N TYR A 241 11.93 5.73 15.09
CA TYR A 241 10.49 5.69 14.83
C TYR A 241 10.11 4.61 13.81
N ILE A 242 8.80 4.35 13.72
CA ILE A 242 8.15 3.44 12.78
C ILE A 242 7.14 4.26 11.99
N HIS A 243 7.37 4.44 10.68
CA HIS A 243 6.51 5.26 9.80
C HIS A 243 6.86 5.01 8.33
N SER A 244 5.85 4.97 7.45
CA SER A 244 6.03 4.57 6.04
C SER A 244 6.34 5.69 5.05
N SER A 245 6.27 6.98 5.44
CA SER A 245 6.55 8.10 4.51
C SER A 245 7.65 9.03 5.02
N ARG A 246 7.67 9.33 6.32
CA ARG A 246 8.55 10.35 6.90
C ARG A 246 10.04 10.12 6.62
N TYR A 247 10.46 8.86 6.50
CA TYR A 247 11.87 8.51 6.31
C TYR A 247 12.47 9.06 5.01
N ILE A 248 11.64 9.39 4.01
CA ILE A 248 12.08 9.93 2.72
C ILE A 248 12.79 11.27 2.95
N ASP A 249 12.09 12.21 3.58
CA ASP A 249 12.63 13.53 3.87
C ASP A 249 13.72 13.49 4.94
N ASP A 250 13.56 12.64 5.97
CA ASP A 250 14.56 12.52 7.05
C ASP A 250 15.90 11.95 6.52
N LEU A 251 15.88 11.01 5.55
CA LEU A 251 17.09 10.56 4.85
C LEU A 251 17.67 11.68 3.98
N ALA A 252 16.83 12.36 3.18
CA ALA A 252 17.27 13.43 2.28
C ALA A 252 17.92 14.59 3.03
N ASN A 253 17.39 14.94 4.20
CA ASN A 253 17.94 16.00 5.06
C ASN A 253 19.08 15.52 5.97
N GLY A 254 19.35 14.21 6.01
CA GLY A 254 20.35 13.62 6.89
C GLY A 254 19.95 13.58 8.36
N GLU A 255 18.66 13.68 8.69
CA GLU A 255 18.15 13.58 10.07
C GLU A 255 18.16 12.15 10.60
N ILE A 256 18.05 11.16 9.69
CA ILE A 256 18.34 9.75 9.96
C ILE A 256 19.46 9.25 9.06
N CYS A 257 20.05 8.12 9.41
CA CYS A 257 21.14 7.53 8.63
C CYS A 257 20.80 6.15 8.06
N LEU A 258 19.74 5.50 8.52
CA LEU A 258 19.34 4.17 8.08
C LEU A 258 17.81 4.05 8.13
N ALA A 259 17.24 3.45 7.12
CA ALA A 259 15.83 3.10 7.10
C ALA A 259 15.63 1.73 6.43
N LEU A 260 14.64 0.96 6.88
CA LEU A 260 13.96 0.03 5.99
C LEU A 260 13.05 0.88 5.10
N GLY A 261 13.24 0.84 3.81
CA GLY A 261 12.49 1.66 2.86
C GLY A 261 12.17 0.92 1.56
N TRP A 262 11.30 1.52 0.78
CA TRP A 262 10.99 1.09 -0.57
C TRP A 262 11.97 1.68 -1.57
N SER A 263 12.28 0.92 -2.63
CA SER A 263 13.33 1.25 -3.59
C SER A 263 13.21 2.66 -4.17
N GLY A 264 12.05 3.04 -4.69
CA GLY A 264 11.82 4.36 -5.29
C GLY A 264 11.86 5.49 -4.28
N ASP A 265 11.29 5.30 -3.09
CA ASP A 265 11.31 6.31 -2.03
C ASP A 265 12.74 6.66 -1.61
N VAL A 266 13.60 5.63 -1.43
CA VAL A 266 15.01 5.88 -1.08
C VAL A 266 15.75 6.57 -2.23
N LYS A 267 15.40 6.24 -3.48
CA LYS A 267 15.94 6.93 -4.67
C LYS A 267 15.43 8.37 -4.77
N GLN A 268 14.18 8.64 -4.43
CA GLN A 268 13.65 10.01 -4.30
C GLN A 268 14.37 10.78 -3.19
N ALA A 269 14.63 10.13 -2.04
CA ALA A 269 15.44 10.75 -0.96
C ALA A 269 16.85 11.12 -1.43
N HIS A 270 17.48 10.26 -2.26
CA HIS A 270 18.76 10.57 -2.91
C HIS A 270 18.67 11.82 -3.79
N ASP A 271 17.67 11.89 -4.68
CA ASP A 271 17.50 13.01 -5.60
C ASP A 271 17.24 14.32 -4.82
N ARG A 272 16.32 14.29 -3.83
CA ARG A 272 16.04 15.45 -2.94
C ARG A 272 17.30 15.92 -2.19
N ALA A 273 18.12 14.99 -1.70
CA ALA A 273 19.38 15.29 -1.02
C ALA A 273 20.38 15.98 -1.97
N HIS A 274 20.49 15.48 -3.19
CA HIS A 274 21.36 16.04 -4.22
C HIS A 274 20.91 17.44 -4.65
N GLU A 275 19.61 17.62 -4.90
CA GLU A 275 19.02 18.94 -5.25
C GLU A 275 19.19 19.97 -4.14
N ALA A 276 19.11 19.55 -2.87
CA ALA A 276 19.33 20.43 -1.73
C ALA A 276 20.80 20.89 -1.58
N GLY A 277 21.76 20.21 -2.21
CA GLY A 277 23.18 20.60 -2.25
C GLY A 277 23.88 20.62 -0.89
N LYS A 278 23.36 19.90 0.11
CA LYS A 278 23.90 19.89 1.50
C LYS A 278 24.96 18.82 1.74
N GLY A 279 25.41 18.12 0.69
CA GLY A 279 26.42 17.07 0.80
C GLY A 279 25.91 15.77 1.44
N VAL A 280 24.60 15.56 1.49
CA VAL A 280 23.99 14.30 1.90
C VAL A 280 23.98 13.36 0.69
N ASP A 281 24.50 12.14 0.86
CA ASP A 281 24.49 11.08 -0.13
C ASP A 281 23.67 9.89 0.42
N VAL A 282 22.60 9.52 -0.26
CA VAL A 282 21.69 8.45 0.13
C VAL A 282 21.80 7.31 -0.87
N ALA A 283 21.95 6.09 -0.38
CA ALA A 283 22.00 4.89 -1.21
C ALA A 283 20.91 3.89 -0.81
N TYR A 284 20.50 3.09 -1.78
CA TYR A 284 19.59 1.95 -1.62
C TYR A 284 20.32 0.65 -1.96
N SER A 285 20.01 -0.42 -1.25
CA SER A 285 20.55 -1.74 -1.54
C SER A 285 19.46 -2.82 -1.50
N ILE A 286 19.48 -3.73 -2.46
CA ILE A 286 18.72 -4.99 -2.40
C ILE A 286 19.64 -6.01 -1.69
N PRO A 287 19.24 -6.55 -0.52
CA PRO A 287 20.06 -7.49 0.22
C PRO A 287 20.33 -8.79 -0.55
N HIS A 288 21.51 -9.35 -0.36
CA HIS A 288 21.95 -10.57 -1.05
C HIS A 288 21.15 -11.82 -0.62
N GLU A 289 20.51 -11.78 0.54
CA GLU A 289 19.61 -12.83 1.03
C GLU A 289 18.29 -12.87 0.26
N GLY A 290 17.98 -11.84 -0.51
CA GLY A 290 16.73 -11.62 -1.21
C GLY A 290 15.92 -10.47 -0.63
N ALA A 291 14.87 -10.06 -1.33
CA ALA A 291 13.99 -8.97 -0.91
C ALA A 291 12.53 -9.29 -1.22
N ILE A 292 11.62 -8.61 -0.52
CA ILE A 292 10.20 -8.61 -0.88
C ILE A 292 10.05 -7.78 -2.17
N LYS A 293 9.24 -8.33 -3.09
CA LYS A 293 8.76 -7.62 -4.28
C LYS A 293 7.25 -7.47 -4.20
N ASN A 294 6.77 -6.25 -4.28
CA ASN A 294 5.34 -5.95 -4.37
C ASN A 294 5.00 -5.26 -5.68
N LEU A 295 3.76 -5.47 -6.15
CA LEU A 295 3.14 -4.74 -7.23
C LEU A 295 2.04 -3.87 -6.64
N ASP A 296 2.03 -2.59 -7.00
CA ASP A 296 0.94 -1.67 -6.67
C ASP A 296 0.03 -1.55 -7.89
N MET A 297 -1.26 -1.79 -7.66
CA MET A 297 -2.22 -2.09 -8.71
C MET A 297 -3.29 -1.01 -8.79
N LEU A 298 -3.53 -0.45 -9.98
CA LEU A 298 -4.67 0.44 -10.23
C LEU A 298 -5.95 -0.38 -10.26
N ALA A 299 -6.89 -0.08 -9.37
CA ALA A 299 -8.16 -0.77 -9.26
C ALA A 299 -9.33 0.23 -9.10
N ILE A 300 -10.52 -0.21 -9.47
CA ILE A 300 -11.76 0.59 -9.39
C ILE A 300 -12.66 -0.02 -8.31
N PRO A 301 -13.01 0.71 -7.24
CA PRO A 301 -13.97 0.25 -6.24
C PRO A 301 -15.31 -0.15 -6.87
N ALA A 302 -15.99 -1.13 -6.29
CA ALA A 302 -17.28 -1.62 -6.81
C ALA A 302 -18.35 -0.52 -6.80
N ASP A 303 -18.28 0.39 -5.83
CA ASP A 303 -19.17 1.53 -5.60
C ASP A 303 -18.64 2.86 -6.17
N ALA A 304 -17.62 2.81 -7.03
CA ALA A 304 -17.05 4.01 -7.66
C ALA A 304 -18.15 4.82 -8.39
N PRO A 305 -18.28 6.12 -8.10
CA PRO A 305 -19.32 6.97 -8.71
C PRO A 305 -19.06 7.26 -10.19
N HIS A 306 -17.79 7.30 -10.63
CA HIS A 306 -17.40 7.67 -12.00
C HIS A 306 -16.52 6.58 -12.65
N PRO A 307 -17.07 5.36 -12.88
CA PRO A 307 -16.28 4.23 -13.37
C PRO A 307 -15.75 4.40 -14.79
N HIS A 308 -16.41 5.17 -15.66
CA HIS A 308 -15.89 5.48 -16.99
C HIS A 308 -14.68 6.42 -16.91
N ASN A 309 -14.77 7.49 -16.11
CA ASN A 309 -13.64 8.39 -15.88
C ASN A 309 -12.46 7.67 -15.24
N ALA A 310 -12.73 6.70 -14.36
CA ALA A 310 -11.70 5.84 -13.77
C ALA A 310 -10.94 5.04 -14.84
N HIS A 311 -11.64 4.42 -15.80
CA HIS A 311 -11.00 3.71 -16.91
C HIS A 311 -10.18 4.67 -17.79
N LEU A 312 -10.69 5.87 -18.09
CA LEU A 312 -9.93 6.89 -18.84
C LEU A 312 -8.63 7.27 -18.14
N PHE A 313 -8.66 7.42 -16.80
CA PHE A 313 -7.47 7.74 -16.04
C PHE A 313 -6.47 6.58 -15.97
N ILE A 314 -6.96 5.36 -15.78
CA ILE A 314 -6.12 4.15 -15.81
C ILE A 314 -5.45 4.02 -17.19
N ASP A 315 -6.22 4.13 -18.27
CA ASP A 315 -5.68 4.05 -19.62
C ASP A 315 -4.65 5.15 -19.92
N TYR A 316 -4.91 6.36 -19.41
CA TYR A 316 -3.97 7.48 -19.50
C TYR A 316 -2.65 7.17 -18.78
N LEU A 317 -2.69 6.59 -17.58
CA LEU A 317 -1.48 6.21 -16.84
C LEU A 317 -0.69 5.08 -17.54
N LEU A 318 -1.35 4.23 -18.34
CA LEU A 318 -0.73 3.18 -19.14
C LEU A 318 -0.14 3.67 -20.47
N ARG A 319 -0.24 4.95 -20.79
CA ARG A 319 0.47 5.52 -21.94
C ARG A 319 1.96 5.50 -21.69
N MET A 320 2.75 5.07 -22.69
CA MET A 320 4.21 4.97 -22.57
C MET A 320 4.88 6.27 -22.12
N ASP A 321 4.39 7.43 -22.60
CA ASP A 321 4.92 8.74 -22.21
C ASP A 321 4.61 9.09 -20.75
N VAL A 322 3.43 8.73 -20.27
CA VAL A 322 2.99 9.01 -18.89
C VAL A 322 3.65 8.04 -17.90
N ALA A 323 3.68 6.75 -18.23
CA ALA A 323 4.33 5.73 -17.43
C ALA A 323 5.83 6.01 -17.26
N ALA A 324 6.53 6.34 -18.37
CA ALA A 324 7.94 6.74 -18.30
C ALA A 324 8.15 8.02 -17.49
N LYS A 325 7.25 9.02 -17.61
CA LYS A 325 7.32 10.25 -16.82
C LYS A 325 7.22 9.95 -15.31
N ASN A 326 6.28 9.09 -14.92
CA ASN A 326 6.13 8.65 -13.55
C ASN A 326 7.39 7.92 -13.05
N SER A 327 7.88 6.90 -13.77
CA SER A 327 9.08 6.17 -13.35
C SER A 327 10.34 7.04 -13.31
N ASN A 328 10.50 7.97 -14.25
CA ASN A 328 11.64 8.88 -14.28
C ASN A 328 11.66 9.80 -13.04
N PHE A 329 10.50 10.20 -12.55
CA PHE A 329 10.36 11.04 -11.36
C PHE A 329 10.40 10.21 -10.06
N LEU A 330 9.55 9.17 -9.97
CA LEU A 330 9.35 8.37 -8.77
C LEU A 330 10.49 7.40 -8.48
N LYS A 331 11.29 7.07 -9.50
CA LYS A 331 12.36 6.05 -9.40
C LYS A 331 11.86 4.65 -9.07
N TYR A 332 10.60 4.39 -9.37
CA TYR A 332 10.01 3.04 -9.32
C TYR A 332 9.98 2.43 -10.71
N ALA A 333 10.13 1.12 -10.78
CA ALA A 333 9.86 0.39 -12.00
C ALA A 333 8.35 0.32 -12.24
N ASN A 334 7.93 0.47 -13.48
CA ASN A 334 6.54 0.32 -13.89
C ASN A 334 6.31 -0.96 -14.69
N GLY A 335 5.07 -1.22 -15.05
CA GLY A 335 4.67 -2.38 -15.83
C GLY A 335 4.90 -2.29 -17.33
N ASP A 336 5.44 -1.18 -17.84
CA ASP A 336 5.68 -1.00 -19.28
C ASP A 336 6.73 -1.97 -19.83
N LEU A 337 6.67 -2.14 -21.13
CA LEU A 337 7.70 -2.87 -21.86
C LEU A 337 9.10 -2.28 -21.58
N PRO A 338 10.11 -3.13 -21.33
CA PRO A 338 11.44 -2.70 -20.89
C PRO A 338 12.16 -1.76 -21.86
N ASP A 339 11.73 -1.74 -23.12
CA ASP A 339 12.31 -0.94 -24.20
C ASP A 339 11.61 0.39 -24.44
N ASN A 340 10.73 0.83 -23.50
CA ASN A 340 10.10 2.16 -23.58
C ASN A 340 11.18 3.23 -23.81
N PRO A 341 11.20 3.90 -25.00
CA PRO A 341 12.28 4.83 -25.37
C PRO A 341 12.28 6.12 -24.56
N GLN A 342 11.19 6.42 -23.83
CA GLN A 342 11.03 7.62 -23.02
C GLN A 342 11.52 7.42 -21.58
N LEU A 343 11.82 6.17 -21.20
CA LEU A 343 12.42 5.89 -19.91
C LEU A 343 13.88 6.35 -19.89
N ASN A 344 14.22 7.20 -18.91
CA ASN A 344 15.58 7.72 -18.77
C ASN A 344 16.58 6.56 -18.64
N PRO A 345 17.68 6.55 -19.44
CA PRO A 345 18.70 5.53 -19.35
C PRO A 345 19.26 5.31 -17.93
N ALA A 346 19.42 6.38 -17.14
CA ALA A 346 19.88 6.29 -15.77
C ALA A 346 18.88 5.54 -14.86
N VAL A 347 17.57 5.66 -15.11
CA VAL A 347 16.53 4.91 -14.38
C VAL A 347 16.52 3.46 -14.84
N ARG A 348 16.54 3.24 -16.15
CA ARG A 348 16.53 1.89 -16.75
C ARG A 348 17.73 1.04 -16.33
N GLN A 349 18.91 1.65 -16.17
CA GLN A 349 20.17 0.96 -15.84
C GLN A 349 20.44 0.90 -14.34
N ASP A 350 19.60 1.52 -13.50
CA ASP A 350 19.78 1.48 -12.04
C ASP A 350 19.38 0.11 -11.49
N PRO A 351 20.32 -0.67 -10.90
CA PRO A 351 20.04 -2.01 -10.39
C PRO A 351 19.16 -2.01 -9.14
N GLY A 352 18.94 -0.86 -8.50
CA GLY A 352 17.99 -0.70 -7.41
C GLY A 352 16.55 -0.51 -7.88
N ILE A 353 16.36 -0.14 -9.17
CA ILE A 353 15.05 0.03 -9.82
C ILE A 353 14.75 -1.17 -10.72
N TYR A 354 15.66 -1.48 -11.62
CA TYR A 354 15.60 -2.63 -12.55
C TYR A 354 16.77 -3.59 -12.26
N PRO A 355 16.65 -4.44 -11.22
CA PRO A 355 17.73 -5.33 -10.81
C PRO A 355 18.07 -6.37 -11.91
N PRO A 356 19.34 -6.80 -12.00
CA PRO A 356 19.75 -7.83 -12.94
C PRO A 356 19.12 -9.19 -12.61
N ALA A 357 19.13 -10.12 -13.58
CA ALA A 357 18.38 -11.38 -13.51
C ALA A 357 18.73 -12.25 -12.29
N ASP A 358 19.99 -12.28 -11.86
CA ASP A 358 20.45 -13.04 -10.70
C ASP A 358 19.92 -12.46 -9.37
N VAL A 359 19.70 -11.15 -9.31
CA VAL A 359 19.04 -10.46 -8.18
C VAL A 359 17.53 -10.68 -8.27
N GLN A 360 16.93 -10.53 -9.46
CA GLN A 360 15.50 -10.78 -9.66
C GLN A 360 15.07 -12.17 -9.22
N ALA A 361 15.92 -13.19 -9.45
CA ALA A 361 15.66 -14.58 -9.04
C ALA A 361 15.54 -14.76 -7.51
N LYS A 362 15.98 -13.79 -6.72
CA LYS A 362 15.90 -13.77 -5.25
C LYS A 362 14.79 -12.87 -4.71
N LEU A 363 14.06 -12.21 -5.60
CA LEU A 363 12.91 -11.41 -5.20
C LEU A 363 11.71 -12.32 -4.94
N VAL A 364 11.06 -12.13 -3.79
CA VAL A 364 9.93 -12.95 -3.39
C VAL A 364 8.66 -12.10 -3.41
N PRO A 365 7.66 -12.45 -4.24
CA PRO A 365 6.36 -11.82 -4.18
C PRO A 365 5.74 -12.02 -2.79
N GLU A 366 5.31 -10.94 -2.15
CA GLU A 366 4.53 -11.04 -0.93
C GLU A 366 3.17 -11.68 -1.23
N ARG A 367 2.64 -12.50 -0.31
CA ARG A 367 1.35 -13.17 -0.46
C ARG A 367 0.38 -12.77 0.65
N ALA A 368 -0.89 -12.74 0.30
CA ALA A 368 -1.96 -12.47 1.26
C ALA A 368 -1.88 -13.42 2.45
N LYS A 369 -2.11 -12.89 3.63
CA LYS A 369 -2.14 -13.66 4.88
C LYS A 369 -3.56 -14.01 5.26
N THR A 370 -3.75 -15.18 5.87
CA THR A 370 -5.06 -15.58 6.40
C THR A 370 -5.52 -14.62 7.50
N PRO A 371 -6.83 -14.42 7.69
CA PRO A 371 -7.33 -13.56 8.77
C PRO A 371 -6.87 -14.00 10.17
N GLN A 372 -6.67 -15.31 10.36
CA GLN A 372 -6.14 -15.84 11.62
C GLN A 372 -4.70 -15.39 11.85
N PHE A 373 -3.84 -15.52 10.85
CA PHE A 373 -2.44 -15.09 10.94
C PHE A 373 -2.32 -13.59 11.08
N THR A 374 -3.13 -12.81 10.34
CA THR A 374 -3.16 -11.35 10.43
C THR A 374 -3.44 -10.86 11.86
N ARG A 375 -4.35 -11.53 12.59
CA ARG A 375 -4.60 -11.20 14.01
C ARG A 375 -3.37 -11.46 14.91
N LEU A 376 -2.62 -12.51 14.65
CA LEU A 376 -1.38 -12.79 15.39
C LEU A 376 -0.31 -11.76 15.05
N LEU A 377 -0.14 -11.48 13.76
CA LEU A 377 0.79 -10.48 13.24
C LEU A 377 0.54 -9.10 13.85
N ASN A 378 -0.71 -8.65 13.89
CA ASN A 378 -1.07 -7.34 14.47
C ASN A 378 -0.74 -7.25 15.97
N ARG A 379 -0.88 -8.35 16.72
CA ARG A 379 -0.46 -8.41 18.14
C ARG A 379 1.05 -8.30 18.28
N THR A 380 1.81 -9.07 17.48
CA THR A 380 3.27 -8.98 17.42
C THR A 380 3.72 -7.58 17.04
N TRP A 381 3.08 -6.97 16.04
CA TRP A 381 3.37 -5.62 15.60
C TRP A 381 3.13 -4.56 16.70
N THR A 382 2.02 -4.69 17.43
CA THR A 382 1.74 -3.82 18.58
C THR A 382 2.82 -3.94 19.64
N ARG A 383 3.26 -5.16 19.99
CA ARG A 383 4.36 -5.35 20.95
C ARG A 383 5.67 -4.73 20.47
N PHE A 384 6.00 -4.92 19.19
CA PHE A 384 7.18 -4.27 18.60
C PHE A 384 7.07 -2.73 18.69
N LYS A 385 5.95 -2.14 18.31
CA LYS A 385 5.76 -0.68 18.36
C LYS A 385 5.89 -0.12 19.79
N THR A 386 5.33 -0.81 20.77
CA THR A 386 5.37 -0.40 22.19
C THR A 386 6.67 -0.78 22.90
N GLY A 387 7.43 -1.73 22.37
CA GLY A 387 8.65 -2.25 23.00
C GLY A 387 8.38 -3.20 24.19
N GLN A 388 7.22 -3.88 24.19
CA GLN A 388 6.76 -4.73 25.29
C GLN A 388 6.71 -6.21 24.89
#